data_bdda5a4b1e620b49e022361e754e0a19
#
_entry.id   bdda5a4b1e620b49e022361e754e0a19
#
_cell.length_a   1.000
_cell.length_b   1.000
_cell.length_c   1.000
_cell.angle_alpha   90.00
_cell.angle_beta   90.00
_cell.angle_gamma   90.00
#
_symmetry.space_group_name_H-M   'P 1'
#
loop_
_entity.id
_entity.type
_entity.pdbx_description
1 polymer ?
#
loop_
_entity_poly.entity_id
_entity_poly.type
_entity_poly.pdbx_seq_one_letter_code
_entity_poly.pdbx_strand_id
1 'polypeptide(L)'
;MQARWRFTDRSYGDLAIGSAGDLEQRRRSIVDAPWTWLEQVHGAAVVVVGSAGEHAGTRADAAVTDQPGAALAVQVADCVPLVLVGTSPSGAAAVGVVHAGWRGLGDGVVEATVAALRRLGATGVAAHIGPHIRRRCYEFGAAELDSVVCAVDPAVRSRTAWGTPALDLTAGLHHVLAAARVTTADDAGTCTACSPAHYSHRARADTGRQAAVAWLEQG
;
A
#
# COMPACT_ATOMS: atom_id res chain seq x y z
N MET A 1 13.00 17.07 -8.22
CA MET A 1 11.97 16.08 -8.58
C MET A 1 10.77 16.26 -7.66
N GLN A 2 9.56 15.97 -8.13
CA GLN A 2 8.32 16.02 -7.36
C GLN A 2 7.69 14.63 -7.31
N ALA A 3 7.34 14.17 -6.09
CA ALA A 3 6.60 12.94 -5.93
C ALA A 3 5.12 13.14 -6.27
N ARG A 4 4.55 12.21 -6.99
CA ARG A 4 3.13 12.12 -7.33
C ARG A 4 2.60 10.76 -6.96
N TRP A 5 1.31 10.70 -6.59
CA TRP A 5 0.64 9.43 -6.33
C TRP A 5 -0.86 9.54 -6.56
N ARG A 6 -1.49 8.37 -6.71
CA ARG A 6 -2.93 8.22 -6.83
C ARG A 6 -3.39 6.99 -6.07
N PHE A 7 -4.39 7.14 -5.22
CA PHE A 7 -5.23 6.03 -4.78
C PHE A 7 -6.45 6.00 -5.70
N THR A 8 -6.66 4.87 -6.37
CA THR A 8 -7.78 4.71 -7.31
C THR A 8 -8.99 4.12 -6.62
N ASP A 9 -10.13 4.17 -7.30
CA ASP A 9 -11.39 3.56 -6.91
C ASP A 9 -12.05 2.86 -8.12
N ARG A 10 -13.30 2.42 -7.99
CA ARG A 10 -14.03 1.75 -9.06
C ARG A 10 -14.22 2.58 -10.33
N SER A 11 -14.14 3.90 -10.26
CA SER A 11 -14.28 4.78 -11.44
C SER A 11 -13.15 4.60 -12.43
N TYR A 12 -11.99 4.12 -11.98
CA TYR A 12 -10.84 3.75 -12.82
C TYR A 12 -10.96 2.33 -13.42
N GLY A 13 -12.03 1.60 -13.09
CA GLY A 13 -12.21 0.21 -13.47
C GLY A 13 -11.41 -0.77 -12.60
N ASP A 14 -11.41 -2.04 -13.00
CA ASP A 14 -10.68 -3.10 -12.31
C ASP A 14 -9.21 -3.10 -12.71
N LEU A 15 -8.32 -2.87 -11.74
CA LEU A 15 -6.86 -2.87 -11.94
C LEU A 15 -6.20 -4.20 -11.52
N ALA A 16 -7.00 -5.26 -11.24
CA ALA A 16 -6.45 -6.59 -10.98
C ALA A 16 -5.62 -7.10 -12.16
N ILE A 17 -4.54 -7.81 -11.86
CA ILE A 17 -3.73 -8.47 -12.88
C ILE A 17 -4.60 -9.51 -13.59
N GLY A 18 -4.64 -9.46 -14.92
CA GLY A 18 -5.48 -10.36 -15.73
C GLY A 18 -6.96 -9.99 -15.74
N SER A 19 -7.36 -8.81 -15.23
CA SER A 19 -8.74 -8.34 -15.35
C SER A 19 -9.20 -8.23 -16.81
N ALA A 20 -10.49 -8.47 -17.04
CA ALA A 20 -11.08 -8.34 -18.38
C ALA A 20 -11.04 -6.89 -18.87
N GLY A 21 -10.95 -6.74 -20.19
CA GLY A 21 -10.87 -5.44 -20.87
C GLY A 21 -9.45 -4.88 -20.97
N ASP A 22 -9.33 -3.62 -21.38
CA ASP A 22 -8.03 -2.99 -21.62
C ASP A 22 -7.41 -2.46 -20.31
N LEU A 23 -6.71 -3.34 -19.60
CA LEU A 23 -5.98 -2.99 -18.37
C LEU A 23 -4.92 -1.92 -18.64
N GLU A 24 -4.26 -1.98 -19.79
CA GLU A 24 -3.20 -1.04 -20.15
C GLU A 24 -3.78 0.36 -20.38
N GLN A 25 -4.94 0.48 -21.01
CA GLN A 25 -5.63 1.77 -21.18
C GLN A 25 -6.01 2.37 -19.81
N ARG A 26 -6.51 1.54 -18.87
CA ARG A 26 -6.82 2.01 -17.51
C ARG A 26 -5.57 2.51 -16.78
N ARG A 27 -4.44 1.81 -16.90
CA ARG A 27 -3.16 2.24 -16.34
C ARG A 27 -2.71 3.58 -16.92
N ARG A 28 -2.75 3.73 -18.25
CA ARG A 28 -2.39 4.98 -18.93
C ARG A 28 -3.29 6.15 -18.56
N SER A 29 -4.56 5.92 -18.24
CA SER A 29 -5.46 6.99 -17.78
C SER A 29 -5.07 7.55 -16.40
N ILE A 30 -4.23 6.82 -15.63
CA ILE A 30 -3.73 7.24 -14.32
C ILE A 30 -2.37 7.93 -14.49
N VAL A 31 -1.44 7.26 -15.16
CA VAL A 31 -0.13 7.80 -15.55
C VAL A 31 0.36 7.06 -16.81
N ASP A 32 0.70 7.81 -17.84
CA ASP A 32 1.22 7.27 -19.11
C ASP A 32 2.73 7.01 -18.99
N ALA A 33 3.07 5.95 -18.26
CA ALA A 33 4.42 5.49 -18.03
C ALA A 33 4.42 3.95 -17.89
N PRO A 34 5.55 3.26 -18.13
CA PRO A 34 5.65 1.84 -17.84
C PRO A 34 5.46 1.55 -16.35
N TRP A 35 4.56 0.61 -16.05
CA TRP A 35 4.23 0.25 -14.67
C TRP A 35 5.07 -0.92 -14.17
N THR A 36 5.65 -0.78 -12.97
CA THR A 36 6.07 -1.88 -12.13
C THR A 36 4.90 -2.28 -11.23
N TRP A 37 4.25 -3.38 -11.57
CA TRP A 37 3.23 -4.04 -10.77
C TRP A 37 3.78 -5.36 -10.21
N LEU A 38 3.24 -5.85 -9.09
CA LEU A 38 3.81 -6.96 -8.33
C LEU A 38 2.84 -8.14 -8.26
N GLU A 39 3.39 -9.36 -8.26
CA GLU A 39 2.68 -10.55 -7.77
C GLU A 39 2.73 -10.52 -6.23
N GLN A 40 1.72 -9.89 -5.61
CA GLN A 40 1.64 -9.68 -4.17
C GLN A 40 1.34 -11.00 -3.43
N VAL A 41 2.16 -11.33 -2.46
CA VAL A 41 2.14 -12.62 -1.72
C VAL A 41 1.86 -12.43 -0.23
N HIS A 42 1.54 -11.21 0.22
CA HIS A 42 1.36 -10.82 1.62
C HIS A 42 2.61 -11.02 2.49
N GLY A 43 3.80 -10.89 1.90
CA GLY A 43 5.10 -10.97 2.56
C GLY A 43 5.74 -9.60 2.76
N ALA A 44 7.07 -9.59 2.97
CA ALA A 44 7.86 -8.39 3.21
C ALA A 44 8.92 -8.09 2.14
N ALA A 45 8.88 -8.77 0.99
CA ALA A 45 9.84 -8.54 -0.09
C ALA A 45 9.62 -7.16 -0.73
N VAL A 46 10.72 -6.45 -0.98
CA VAL A 46 10.77 -5.13 -1.59
C VAL A 46 11.67 -5.17 -2.82
N VAL A 47 11.19 -4.67 -3.96
CA VAL A 47 12.03 -4.49 -5.16
C VAL A 47 12.48 -3.03 -5.27
N VAL A 48 13.72 -2.84 -5.71
CA VAL A 48 14.27 -1.52 -6.06
C VAL A 48 14.24 -1.40 -7.57
N VAL A 49 13.48 -0.45 -8.08
CA VAL A 49 13.24 -0.25 -9.51
C VAL A 49 14.21 0.80 -10.04
N GLY A 50 15.19 0.36 -10.83
CA GLY A 50 16.22 1.21 -11.44
C GLY A 50 15.86 1.74 -12.82
N SER A 51 14.80 1.20 -13.44
CA SER A 51 14.31 1.68 -14.74
C SER A 51 12.78 1.44 -14.88
N ALA A 52 12.13 2.23 -15.72
CA ALA A 52 10.68 2.16 -15.90
C ALA A 52 10.22 0.77 -16.38
N GLY A 53 9.27 0.17 -15.68
CA GLY A 53 8.72 -1.17 -15.96
C GLY A 53 9.59 -2.35 -15.49
N GLU A 54 10.79 -2.09 -14.97
CA GLU A 54 11.63 -3.14 -14.37
C GLU A 54 10.89 -3.82 -13.21
N HIS A 55 11.14 -5.11 -13.00
CA HIS A 55 10.49 -5.94 -11.98
C HIS A 55 8.96 -6.10 -12.11
N ALA A 56 8.34 -5.73 -13.23
CA ALA A 56 6.92 -6.00 -13.43
C ALA A 56 6.61 -7.50 -13.31
N GLY A 57 5.64 -7.87 -12.46
CA GLY A 57 5.28 -9.25 -12.17
C GLY A 57 6.17 -9.98 -11.17
N THR A 58 7.17 -9.32 -10.58
CA THR A 58 8.00 -9.93 -9.53
C THR A 58 7.18 -10.21 -8.27
N ARG A 59 7.46 -11.34 -7.60
CA ARG A 59 6.84 -11.70 -6.32
C ARG A 59 7.40 -10.82 -5.20
N ALA A 60 6.63 -9.81 -4.82
CA ALA A 60 6.95 -8.85 -3.76
C ALA A 60 5.67 -8.13 -3.31
N ASP A 61 5.75 -7.42 -2.19
CA ASP A 61 4.62 -6.64 -1.64
C ASP A 61 4.94 -5.14 -1.54
N ALA A 62 6.15 -4.75 -1.95
CA ALA A 62 6.54 -3.34 -2.03
C ALA A 62 7.54 -3.10 -3.16
N ALA A 63 7.53 -1.87 -3.66
CA ALA A 63 8.51 -1.38 -4.65
C ALA A 63 8.95 0.03 -4.30
N VAL A 64 10.21 0.37 -4.56
CA VAL A 64 10.76 1.72 -4.39
C VAL A 64 11.54 2.13 -5.61
N THR A 65 11.59 3.44 -5.90
CA THR A 65 12.41 4.00 -6.98
C THR A 65 12.85 5.43 -6.66
N ASP A 66 14.02 5.79 -7.16
CA ASP A 66 14.50 7.17 -7.29
C ASP A 66 14.50 7.64 -8.76
N GLN A 67 13.98 6.81 -9.68
CA GLN A 67 14.00 7.08 -11.12
C GLN A 67 12.74 7.79 -11.57
N PRO A 68 12.86 8.97 -12.25
CA PRO A 68 11.72 9.61 -12.91
C PRO A 68 11.15 8.72 -14.02
N GLY A 69 9.83 8.79 -14.21
CA GLY A 69 9.14 8.07 -15.28
C GLY A 69 8.88 6.59 -14.99
N ALA A 70 9.31 6.06 -13.84
CA ALA A 70 8.91 4.75 -13.36
C ALA A 70 7.64 4.86 -12.51
N ALA A 71 6.55 4.20 -12.91
CA ALA A 71 5.31 4.12 -12.14
C ALA A 71 5.28 2.83 -11.32
N LEU A 72 5.26 2.96 -10.00
CA LEU A 72 5.14 1.84 -9.06
C LEU A 72 3.67 1.62 -8.69
N ALA A 73 3.22 0.37 -8.61
CA ALA A 73 1.83 0.07 -8.28
C ALA A 73 1.67 -1.16 -7.38
N VAL A 74 0.77 -1.04 -6.39
CA VAL A 74 0.20 -2.17 -5.65
C VAL A 74 -1.32 -2.17 -5.78
N GLN A 75 -1.92 -3.36 -5.85
CA GLN A 75 -3.35 -3.55 -6.00
C GLN A 75 -3.95 -4.05 -4.70
N VAL A 76 -5.11 -3.53 -4.32
CA VAL A 76 -5.76 -3.88 -3.06
C VAL A 76 -7.28 -4.04 -3.22
N ALA A 77 -7.85 -4.86 -2.34
CA ALA A 77 -9.25 -4.85 -1.93
C ALA A 77 -9.25 -5.24 -0.45
N ASP A 78 -9.25 -4.23 0.41
CA ASP A 78 -9.20 -4.25 1.89
C ASP A 78 -7.83 -4.08 2.55
N CYS A 79 -6.73 -4.69 2.06
CA CYS A 79 -5.39 -4.42 2.59
C CYS A 79 -5.02 -2.95 2.48
N VAL A 80 -4.11 -2.47 3.31
CA VAL A 80 -3.69 -1.06 3.28
C VAL A 80 -2.78 -0.81 2.09
N PRO A 81 -3.17 0.06 1.13
CA PRO A 81 -2.26 0.61 0.16
C PRO A 81 -1.52 1.80 0.78
N LEU A 82 -0.21 1.73 0.87
CA LEU A 82 0.62 2.78 1.45
C LEU A 82 1.55 3.36 0.38
N VAL A 83 1.63 4.68 0.31
CA VAL A 83 2.64 5.39 -0.47
C VAL A 83 3.61 6.03 0.51
N LEU A 84 4.90 5.82 0.28
CA LEU A 84 5.99 6.42 1.04
C LEU A 84 6.76 7.40 0.15
N VAL A 85 6.91 8.63 0.62
CA VAL A 85 7.70 9.67 -0.05
C VAL A 85 8.96 9.92 0.75
N GLY A 86 10.09 9.56 0.16
CA GLY A 86 11.42 9.85 0.70
C GLY A 86 11.89 11.23 0.29
N THR A 87 12.37 12.03 1.23
CA THR A 87 12.93 13.36 0.97
C THR A 87 14.39 13.43 1.38
N SER A 88 15.14 14.31 0.72
CA SER A 88 16.51 14.68 1.06
C SER A 88 16.62 16.22 1.14
N PRO A 89 17.73 16.78 1.59
CA PRO A 89 17.93 18.24 1.59
C PRO A 89 17.78 18.89 0.20
N SER A 90 17.93 18.12 -0.88
CA SER A 90 17.76 18.58 -2.27
C SER A 90 16.33 18.38 -2.82
N GLY A 91 15.37 17.92 -2.00
CA GLY A 91 13.98 17.71 -2.38
C GLY A 91 13.54 16.24 -2.34
N ALA A 92 12.56 15.85 -3.15
CA ALA A 92 12.11 14.47 -3.23
C ALA A 92 13.24 13.57 -3.77
N ALA A 93 13.61 12.55 -3.01
CA ALA A 93 14.69 11.63 -3.33
C ALA A 93 14.18 10.33 -3.95
N ALA A 94 13.08 9.79 -3.42
CA ALA A 94 12.53 8.49 -3.86
C ALA A 94 11.05 8.38 -3.50
N VAL A 95 10.35 7.44 -4.14
CA VAL A 95 8.99 7.05 -3.78
C VAL A 95 8.90 5.55 -3.61
N GLY A 96 7.94 5.09 -2.82
CA GLY A 96 7.63 3.68 -2.65
C GLY A 96 6.14 3.42 -2.56
N VAL A 97 5.74 2.23 -2.96
CA VAL A 97 4.38 1.70 -2.75
C VAL A 97 4.47 0.42 -1.93
N VAL A 98 3.50 0.23 -1.02
CA VAL A 98 3.46 -0.94 -0.14
C VAL A 98 2.05 -1.52 -0.11
N HIS A 99 1.95 -2.82 -0.31
CA HIS A 99 0.79 -3.62 0.02
C HIS A 99 0.93 -4.12 1.46
N ALA A 100 0.32 -3.42 2.40
CA ALA A 100 0.38 -3.79 3.82
C ALA A 100 -0.88 -4.57 4.23
N GLY A 101 -0.94 -5.85 3.89
CA GLY A 101 -1.84 -6.81 4.51
C GLY A 101 -1.34 -7.17 5.92
N TRP A 102 -2.18 -7.81 6.75
CA TRP A 102 -1.84 -8.09 8.14
C TRP A 102 -0.59 -9.00 8.30
N ARG A 103 -0.38 -9.95 7.36
CA ARG A 103 0.83 -10.79 7.36
C ARG A 103 2.07 -9.96 7.02
N GLY A 104 2.03 -9.25 5.90
CA GLY A 104 3.14 -8.39 5.48
C GLY A 104 3.49 -7.32 6.53
N LEU A 105 2.48 -6.78 7.23
CA LEU A 105 2.70 -5.84 8.34
C LEU A 105 3.46 -6.52 9.49
N GLY A 106 3.08 -7.74 9.86
CA GLY A 106 3.77 -8.52 10.89
C GLY A 106 5.17 -8.99 10.46
N ASP A 107 5.37 -9.23 9.17
CA ASP A 107 6.65 -9.64 8.57
C ASP A 107 7.60 -8.46 8.31
N GLY A 108 7.16 -7.20 8.55
CA GLY A 108 8.01 -6.01 8.45
C GLY A 108 8.11 -5.39 7.06
N VAL A 109 7.08 -5.49 6.21
CA VAL A 109 7.09 -4.92 4.85
C VAL A 109 7.29 -3.40 4.85
N VAL A 110 6.74 -2.69 5.84
CA VAL A 110 6.87 -1.23 5.96
C VAL A 110 8.30 -0.86 6.31
N GLU A 111 8.88 -1.50 7.32
CA GLU A 111 10.26 -1.28 7.78
C GLU A 111 11.27 -1.59 6.67
N ALA A 112 11.07 -2.70 5.94
CA ALA A 112 11.90 -3.08 4.80
C ALA A 112 11.85 -2.02 3.70
N THR A 113 10.66 -1.47 3.41
CA THR A 113 10.49 -0.41 2.40
C THR A 113 11.14 0.91 2.83
N VAL A 114 10.96 1.30 4.10
CA VAL A 114 11.63 2.51 4.67
C VAL A 114 13.15 2.37 4.60
N ALA A 115 13.68 1.18 4.93
CA ALA A 115 15.12 0.91 4.80
C ALA A 115 15.60 1.00 3.34
N ALA A 116 14.78 0.54 2.37
CA ALA A 116 15.09 0.66 0.95
C ALA A 116 15.12 2.13 0.50
N LEU A 117 14.13 2.94 0.88
CA LEU A 117 14.11 4.39 0.60
C LEU A 117 15.33 5.12 1.18
N ARG A 118 15.74 4.75 2.41
CA ARG A 118 16.94 5.32 3.03
C ARG A 118 18.22 4.95 2.29
N ARG A 119 18.31 3.73 1.73
CA ARG A 119 19.44 3.36 0.86
C ARG A 119 19.48 4.15 -0.45
N LEU A 120 18.32 4.62 -0.94
CA LEU A 120 18.21 5.55 -2.08
C LEU A 120 18.44 7.02 -1.70
N GLY A 121 18.93 7.30 -0.47
CA GLY A 121 19.30 8.65 -0.03
C GLY A 121 18.21 9.44 0.70
N ALA A 122 17.08 8.83 1.03
CA ALA A 122 16.05 9.51 1.82
C ALA A 122 16.51 9.73 3.27
N THR A 123 16.48 10.98 3.73
CA THR A 123 16.77 11.37 5.12
C THR A 123 15.48 11.55 5.94
N GLY A 124 14.38 11.89 5.30
CA GLY A 124 13.03 11.92 5.84
C GLY A 124 12.11 11.02 5.03
N VAL A 125 11.09 10.44 5.67
CA VAL A 125 10.06 9.65 4.98
C VAL A 125 8.68 10.08 5.50
N ALA A 126 7.78 10.38 4.56
CA ALA A 126 6.37 10.65 4.83
C ALA A 126 5.49 9.53 4.26
N ALA A 127 4.44 9.18 4.99
CA ALA A 127 3.48 8.14 4.64
C ALA A 127 2.13 8.73 4.26
N HIS A 128 1.56 8.26 3.15
CA HIS A 128 0.20 8.54 2.69
C HIS A 128 -0.57 7.23 2.69
N ILE A 129 -1.63 7.16 3.50
CA ILE A 129 -2.41 5.94 3.75
C ILE A 129 -3.67 5.98 2.89
N GLY A 130 -3.83 5.02 1.99
CA GLY A 130 -4.99 4.93 1.11
C GLY A 130 -6.20 4.21 1.74
N PRO A 131 -7.33 4.15 0.98
CA PRO A 131 -8.54 3.46 1.40
C PRO A 131 -8.29 1.98 1.68
N HIS A 132 -8.74 1.50 2.86
CA HIS A 132 -8.59 0.12 3.28
C HIS A 132 -9.74 -0.29 4.23
N ILE A 133 -9.85 -1.56 4.57
CA ILE A 133 -10.86 -2.00 5.52
C ILE A 133 -10.54 -1.50 6.93
N ARG A 134 -11.52 -0.90 7.59
CA ARG A 134 -11.37 -0.37 8.94
C ARG A 134 -11.86 -1.37 9.99
N ARG A 135 -11.37 -1.26 11.21
CA ARG A 135 -11.66 -2.16 12.35
C ARG A 135 -13.14 -2.49 12.52
N ARG A 136 -14.03 -1.51 12.31
CA ARG A 136 -15.49 -1.69 12.47
C ARG A 136 -16.08 -2.72 11.51
N CYS A 137 -15.39 -3.06 10.43
CA CYS A 137 -15.79 -4.00 9.39
C CYS A 137 -14.86 -5.20 9.24
N TYR A 138 -13.73 -5.22 9.97
CA TYR A 138 -12.70 -6.24 9.79
C TYR A 138 -12.73 -7.28 10.90
N GLU A 139 -13.81 -8.08 10.94
CA GLU A 139 -13.91 -9.24 11.82
C GLU A 139 -12.74 -10.18 11.63
N PHE A 140 -12.19 -10.69 12.73
CA PHE A 140 -11.00 -11.51 12.74
C PHE A 140 -11.11 -12.63 13.77
N GLY A 141 -10.63 -13.83 13.42
CA GLY A 141 -10.61 -14.95 14.34
C GLY A 141 -9.71 -14.66 15.57
N ALA A 142 -10.08 -15.18 16.72
CA ALA A 142 -9.34 -14.90 17.95
C ALA A 142 -7.89 -15.40 17.88
N ALA A 143 -7.67 -16.60 17.34
CA ALA A 143 -6.33 -17.20 17.24
C ALA A 143 -5.42 -16.42 16.25
N GLU A 144 -5.97 -16.04 15.09
CA GLU A 144 -5.23 -15.23 14.12
C GLU A 144 -4.95 -13.83 14.68
N LEU A 145 -5.90 -13.25 15.44
CA LEU A 145 -5.71 -11.95 16.08
C LEU A 145 -4.59 -12.00 17.13
N ASP A 146 -4.49 -13.10 17.91
CA ASP A 146 -3.39 -13.32 18.86
C ASP A 146 -2.03 -13.35 18.14
N SER A 147 -1.96 -13.99 16.97
CA SER A 147 -0.74 -14.02 16.16
C SER A 147 -0.32 -12.62 15.67
N VAL A 148 -1.27 -11.80 15.23
CA VAL A 148 -0.99 -10.42 14.79
C VAL A 148 -0.55 -9.54 15.96
N VAL A 149 -1.18 -9.69 17.13
CA VAL A 149 -0.79 -8.99 18.36
C VAL A 149 0.67 -9.30 18.73
N CYS A 150 1.06 -10.55 18.66
CA CYS A 150 2.44 -10.94 18.97
C CYS A 150 3.45 -10.40 17.95
N ALA A 151 3.05 -10.29 16.67
CA ALA A 151 3.94 -9.85 15.60
C ALA A 151 4.04 -8.32 15.49
N VAL A 152 2.99 -7.58 15.85
CA VAL A 152 2.91 -6.14 15.62
C VAL A 152 2.81 -5.36 16.93
N ASP A 153 1.63 -5.37 17.58
CA ASP A 153 1.37 -4.61 18.82
C ASP A 153 -0.02 -4.96 19.38
N PRO A 154 -0.23 -4.94 20.71
CA PRO A 154 -1.55 -5.12 21.31
C PRO A 154 -2.64 -4.15 20.84
N ALA A 155 -2.28 -2.94 20.39
CA ALA A 155 -3.22 -1.94 19.90
C ALA A 155 -4.00 -2.37 18.65
N VAL A 156 -3.56 -3.43 17.94
CA VAL A 156 -4.30 -3.99 16.80
C VAL A 156 -5.60 -4.68 17.21
N ARG A 157 -5.78 -5.03 18.51
CA ARG A 157 -7.04 -5.62 18.99
C ARG A 157 -8.16 -4.60 19.00
N SER A 158 -9.28 -4.98 18.42
CA SER A 158 -10.45 -4.12 18.34
C SER A 158 -11.74 -4.95 18.35
N ARG A 159 -12.85 -4.25 18.12
CA ARG A 159 -14.17 -4.85 17.87
C ARG A 159 -14.83 -4.27 16.65
N THR A 160 -15.59 -5.10 15.96
CA THR A 160 -16.46 -4.67 14.87
C THR A 160 -17.60 -3.79 15.38
N ALA A 161 -18.38 -3.22 14.45
CA ALA A 161 -19.58 -2.48 14.78
C ALA A 161 -20.67 -3.33 15.44
N TRP A 162 -20.62 -4.66 15.25
CA TRP A 162 -21.56 -5.65 15.82
C TRP A 162 -20.97 -6.43 17.00
N GLY A 163 -19.80 -6.00 17.52
CA GLY A 163 -19.26 -6.45 18.80
C GLY A 163 -18.31 -7.67 18.74
N THR A 164 -18.08 -8.29 17.56
CA THR A 164 -17.14 -9.40 17.41
C THR A 164 -15.68 -8.95 17.44
N PRO A 165 -14.69 -9.85 17.71
CA PRO A 165 -13.28 -9.51 17.62
C PRO A 165 -12.91 -8.96 16.25
N ALA A 166 -12.08 -7.94 16.20
CA ALA A 166 -11.66 -7.28 14.98
C ALA A 166 -10.18 -6.92 14.99
N LEU A 167 -9.60 -6.88 13.80
CA LEU A 167 -8.26 -6.37 13.58
C LEU A 167 -8.30 -4.89 13.20
N ASP A 168 -7.52 -4.07 13.89
CA ASP A 168 -7.27 -2.67 13.54
C ASP A 168 -5.93 -2.54 12.79
N LEU A 169 -5.98 -2.70 11.46
CA LEU A 169 -4.80 -2.52 10.60
C LEU A 169 -4.23 -1.10 10.69
N THR A 170 -5.10 -0.11 10.90
CA THR A 170 -4.69 1.30 11.01
C THR A 170 -3.83 1.50 12.25
N ALA A 171 -4.23 0.95 13.40
CA ALA A 171 -3.45 1.03 14.64
C ALA A 171 -2.09 0.34 14.48
N GLY A 172 -2.06 -0.87 13.91
CA GLY A 172 -0.80 -1.58 13.63
C GLY A 172 0.10 -0.81 12.70
N LEU A 173 -0.44 -0.24 11.61
CA LEU A 173 0.34 0.58 10.69
C LEU A 173 0.94 1.82 11.37
N HIS A 174 0.15 2.54 12.16
CA HIS A 174 0.67 3.71 12.90
C HIS A 174 1.78 3.31 13.89
N HIS A 175 1.67 2.15 14.55
CA HIS A 175 2.71 1.64 15.42
C HIS A 175 4.04 1.44 14.65
N VAL A 176 4.02 0.70 13.52
CA VAL A 176 5.24 0.43 12.75
C VAL A 176 5.80 1.68 12.08
N LEU A 177 4.95 2.62 11.60
CA LEU A 177 5.40 3.89 11.07
C LEU A 177 6.12 4.73 12.13
N ALA A 178 5.58 4.82 13.34
CA ALA A 178 6.20 5.53 14.46
C ALA A 178 7.54 4.90 14.85
N ALA A 179 7.61 3.58 14.98
CA ALA A 179 8.85 2.86 15.26
C ALA A 179 9.92 3.08 14.16
N ALA A 180 9.50 3.13 12.90
CA ALA A 180 10.36 3.43 11.76
C ALA A 180 10.70 4.93 11.60
N ARG A 181 10.19 5.81 12.49
CA ARG A 181 10.36 7.28 12.40
C ARG A 181 9.87 7.85 11.08
N VAL A 182 8.70 7.40 10.64
CA VAL A 182 7.99 7.89 9.47
C VAL A 182 6.88 8.82 9.90
N THR A 183 6.77 9.98 9.27
CA THR A 183 5.67 10.92 9.52
C THR A 183 4.45 10.50 8.72
N THR A 184 3.30 10.30 9.38
CA THR A 184 2.02 10.15 8.66
C THR A 184 1.59 11.54 8.15
N ALA A 185 1.60 11.72 6.83
CA ALA A 185 1.22 12.98 6.20
C ALA A 185 -0.31 13.08 6.03
N ASP A 186 -0.94 11.98 5.60
CA ASP A 186 -2.40 11.88 5.50
C ASP A 186 -2.90 10.43 5.63
N ASP A 187 -4.19 10.29 5.89
CA ASP A 187 -4.96 9.04 5.84
C ASP A 187 -6.29 9.34 5.16
N ALA A 188 -6.59 8.63 4.09
CA ALA A 188 -7.84 8.78 3.33
C ALA A 188 -9.11 8.62 4.19
N GLY A 189 -9.03 7.99 5.37
CA GLY A 189 -10.14 7.80 6.30
C GLY A 189 -11.24 6.85 5.79
N THR A 190 -11.16 6.40 4.54
CA THR A 190 -12.20 5.64 3.86
C THR A 190 -12.09 4.15 4.17
N CYS A 191 -13.22 3.54 4.59
CA CYS A 191 -13.36 2.09 4.74
C CYS A 191 -13.84 1.47 3.43
N THR A 192 -13.05 0.57 2.84
CA THR A 192 -13.41 -0.12 1.58
C THR A 192 -14.67 -0.98 1.72
N ALA A 193 -14.88 -1.61 2.89
CA ALA A 193 -16.07 -2.41 3.16
C ALA A 193 -17.37 -1.56 3.18
N CYS A 194 -17.30 -0.31 3.66
CA CYS A 194 -18.44 0.60 3.75
C CYS A 194 -18.67 1.41 2.48
N SER A 195 -17.62 1.63 1.70
CA SER A 195 -17.69 2.47 0.50
C SER A 195 -18.08 1.67 -0.74
N PRO A 196 -19.19 2.01 -1.42
CA PRO A 196 -19.56 1.38 -2.68
C PRO A 196 -18.58 1.75 -3.82
N ALA A 197 -17.84 2.84 -3.68
CA ALA A 197 -16.85 3.28 -4.67
C ALA A 197 -15.57 2.45 -4.67
N HIS A 198 -15.37 1.54 -3.69
CA HIS A 198 -14.15 0.75 -3.58
C HIS A 198 -14.43 -0.76 -3.67
N TYR A 199 -13.47 -1.53 -4.17
CA TYR A 199 -13.50 -2.98 -4.09
C TYR A 199 -13.23 -3.43 -2.66
N SER A 200 -13.99 -4.42 -2.17
CA SER A 200 -13.78 -5.06 -0.88
C SER A 200 -13.97 -6.57 -1.00
N HIS A 201 -12.90 -7.29 -0.77
CA HIS A 201 -12.94 -8.76 -0.75
C HIS A 201 -13.76 -9.27 0.45
N ARG A 202 -13.52 -8.70 1.63
CA ARG A 202 -14.17 -9.13 2.87
C ARG A 202 -15.69 -8.88 2.86
N ALA A 203 -16.12 -7.70 2.43
CA ALA A 203 -17.53 -7.33 2.54
C ALA A 203 -18.39 -7.85 1.38
N ARG A 204 -17.81 -8.00 0.18
CA ARG A 204 -18.57 -8.30 -1.05
C ARG A 204 -17.98 -9.43 -1.90
N ALA A 205 -16.89 -10.08 -1.43
CA ALA A 205 -16.15 -11.07 -2.22
C ALA A 205 -15.70 -10.54 -3.60
N ASP A 206 -15.47 -9.21 -3.69
CA ASP A 206 -15.02 -8.58 -4.94
C ASP A 206 -13.70 -9.22 -5.42
N THR A 207 -13.62 -9.55 -6.69
CA THR A 207 -12.40 -10.00 -7.36
C THR A 207 -11.60 -8.84 -7.96
N GLY A 208 -12.27 -7.72 -8.25
CA GLY A 208 -11.64 -6.50 -8.73
C GLY A 208 -10.74 -5.83 -7.70
N ARG A 209 -9.84 -4.97 -8.18
CA ARG A 209 -8.86 -4.27 -7.35
C ARG A 209 -8.80 -2.78 -7.70
N GLN A 210 -8.69 -1.94 -6.67
CA GLN A 210 -8.12 -0.61 -6.78
C GLN A 210 -6.60 -0.67 -6.60
N ALA A 211 -5.91 0.42 -6.90
CA ALA A 211 -4.46 0.50 -6.79
C ALA A 211 -3.99 1.75 -6.03
N ALA A 212 -2.82 1.64 -5.40
CA ALA A 212 -1.96 2.78 -5.13
C ALA A 212 -0.88 2.84 -6.19
N VAL A 213 -0.73 3.99 -6.83
CA VAL A 213 0.28 4.24 -7.86
C VAL A 213 1.12 5.43 -7.43
N ALA A 214 2.45 5.32 -7.50
CA ALA A 214 3.36 6.42 -7.18
C ALA A 214 4.48 6.54 -8.22
N TRP A 215 4.88 7.79 -8.53
CA TRP A 215 5.95 8.08 -9.48
C TRP A 215 6.65 9.39 -9.15
N LEU A 216 7.81 9.61 -9.77
CA LEU A 216 8.54 10.88 -9.72
C LEU A 216 8.40 11.62 -11.04
N GLU A 217 8.10 12.92 -10.97
CA GLU A 217 8.13 13.85 -12.11
C GLU A 217 9.40 14.68 -12.06
N GLN A 218 10.00 14.88 -13.25
CA GLN A 218 11.04 15.90 -13.41
C GLN A 218 10.36 17.27 -13.29
N GLY A 219 10.90 18.14 -12.46
CA GLY A 219 10.47 19.53 -12.34
C GLY A 219 11.01 20.36 -13.47
#